data_ddcec3b25417d823d92e27fb32c17484
#
_entry.id   ddcec3b25417d823d92e27fb32c17484
#
_cell.length_a   1.000
_cell.length_b   1.000
_cell.length_c   1.000
_cell.angle_alpha   90.00
_cell.angle_beta   90.00
_cell.angle_gamma   90.00
#
_symmetry.space_group_name_H-M   'P 1'
#
loop_
_entity.id
_entity.type
_entity.pdbx_description
1 polymer ?
#
loop_
_entity_poly.entity_id
_entity_poly.type
_entity_poly.pdbx_seq_one_letter_code
_entity_poly.pdbx_strand_id
1 'polypeptide(L)'
;MRNCPEFHANLARSARLLNAFRTEQAEPGGYYAGLAADTIRQLGQYIDLDGRVAADVGGGPGFFVRELRRAGARAFCVDVDSGELAAMGRPDSGSVLGSALSLPLASGAVDVCFSSNVLEHVPDWRAMMAEMVRVTRPEGIIFVAFTNWLSPWGGHETSPWHYAGGEWAAARYTRRHGRAPKNRFGRSLYPVSVAAALRWARSTEHAVLVDAVPRYLPGWTRPLLRLPTAREFFTWNLLLVLRRNG
;
A
#
# COMPACT_ATOMS: atom_id res chain seq x y z
N MET A 1 -0.38 -18.79 21.57
CA MET A 1 -0.14 -17.36 21.26
C MET A 1 1.33 -17.20 20.92
N ARG A 2 1.68 -17.00 19.66
CA ARG A 2 3.06 -16.64 19.29
C ARG A 2 3.24 -15.18 19.69
N ASN A 3 4.22 -14.88 20.54
CA ASN A 3 4.60 -13.51 20.90
C ASN A 3 5.04 -12.75 19.64
N CYS A 4 4.11 -12.14 18.92
CA CYS A 4 4.45 -11.17 17.90
C CYS A 4 4.96 -9.92 18.64
N PRO A 5 6.17 -9.43 18.37
CA PRO A 5 6.69 -8.23 19.04
C PRO A 5 5.73 -7.06 18.80
N GLU A 6 5.40 -6.36 19.89
CA GLU A 6 4.45 -5.25 19.88
C GLU A 6 4.87 -4.17 18.87
N PHE A 7 3.92 -3.70 18.10
CA PHE A 7 4.17 -2.66 17.10
C PHE A 7 4.20 -1.28 17.75
N HIS A 8 5.30 -0.56 17.59
CA HIS A 8 5.44 0.81 18.07
C HIS A 8 5.78 1.78 16.94
N ALA A 9 4.86 2.70 16.62
CA ALA A 9 5.10 3.79 15.68
C ALA A 9 5.94 4.90 16.34
N ASN A 10 7.23 4.64 16.56
CA ASN A 10 8.17 5.57 17.20
C ASN A 10 9.21 6.12 16.19
N LEU A 11 10.01 7.10 16.64
CA LEU A 11 11.00 7.76 15.81
C LEU A 11 12.10 6.78 15.32
N ALA A 12 12.50 5.83 16.16
CA ALA A 12 13.52 4.83 15.79
C ALA A 12 13.04 3.94 14.63
N ARG A 13 11.75 3.53 14.64
CA ARG A 13 11.12 2.82 13.51
C ARG A 13 11.15 3.68 12.25
N SER A 14 10.77 4.96 12.35
CA SER A 14 10.73 5.88 11.21
C SER A 14 12.13 6.08 10.60
N ALA A 15 13.14 6.26 11.43
CA ALA A 15 14.54 6.39 11.00
C ALA A 15 15.04 5.10 10.33
N ARG A 16 14.72 3.93 10.88
CA ARG A 16 15.08 2.63 10.29
C ARG A 16 14.46 2.44 8.92
N LEU A 17 13.15 2.74 8.76
CA LEU A 17 12.45 2.61 7.48
C LEU A 17 12.99 3.60 6.44
N LEU A 18 13.30 4.84 6.84
CA LEU A 18 13.92 5.83 5.95
C LEU A 18 15.31 5.39 5.50
N ASN A 19 16.13 4.85 6.40
CA ASN A 19 17.45 4.35 6.04
C ASN A 19 17.36 3.14 5.09
N ALA A 20 16.43 2.21 5.35
CA ALA A 20 16.18 1.08 4.47
C ALA A 20 15.69 1.53 3.08
N PHE A 21 14.84 2.55 3.01
CA PHE A 21 14.39 3.13 1.74
C PHE A 21 15.55 3.69 0.89
N ARG A 22 16.59 4.26 1.52
CA ARG A 22 17.77 4.75 0.80
C ARG A 22 18.57 3.65 0.11
N THR A 23 18.47 2.41 0.58
CA THR A 23 19.14 1.24 0.01
C THR A 23 18.25 0.44 -0.94
N GLU A 24 16.98 0.85 -1.12
CA GLU A 24 15.99 0.13 -1.95
C GLU A 24 16.51 -0.18 -3.37
N GLN A 25 17.17 0.77 -4.02
CA GLN A 25 17.68 0.58 -5.38
C GLN A 25 18.89 -0.38 -5.45
N ALA A 26 19.66 -0.48 -4.38
CA ALA A 26 20.83 -1.36 -4.31
C ALA A 26 20.46 -2.79 -3.88
N GLU A 27 19.53 -2.92 -2.94
CA GLU A 27 19.08 -4.20 -2.37
C GLU A 27 17.55 -4.24 -2.20
N PRO A 28 16.77 -4.24 -3.30
CA PRO A 28 15.31 -4.20 -3.23
C PRO A 28 14.71 -5.35 -2.43
N GLY A 29 15.27 -6.55 -2.52
CA GLY A 29 14.80 -7.73 -1.79
C GLY A 29 14.86 -7.57 -0.28
N GLY A 30 15.94 -7.03 0.26
CA GLY A 30 16.11 -6.76 1.69
C GLY A 30 15.19 -5.67 2.20
N TYR A 31 15.04 -4.59 1.43
CA TYR A 31 14.13 -3.51 1.75
C TYR A 31 12.68 -3.98 1.84
N TYR A 32 12.16 -4.64 0.79
CA TYR A 32 10.77 -5.10 0.76
C TYR A 32 10.47 -6.18 1.80
N ALA A 33 11.41 -7.07 2.10
CA ALA A 33 11.24 -8.06 3.18
C ALA A 33 11.12 -7.37 4.55
N GLY A 34 11.97 -6.38 4.83
CA GLY A 34 11.91 -5.61 6.07
C GLY A 34 10.63 -4.77 6.19
N LEU A 35 10.21 -4.13 5.09
CA LEU A 35 8.97 -3.38 5.03
C LEU A 35 7.74 -4.29 5.23
N ALA A 36 7.74 -5.49 4.63
CA ALA A 36 6.66 -6.44 4.78
C ALA A 36 6.53 -6.90 6.24
N ALA A 37 7.64 -7.30 6.87
CA ALA A 37 7.63 -7.73 8.27
C ALA A 37 7.13 -6.61 9.22
N ASP A 38 7.55 -5.35 8.99
CA ASP A 38 7.09 -4.20 9.77
C ASP A 38 5.59 -3.95 9.58
N THR A 39 5.11 -4.05 8.33
CA THR A 39 3.71 -3.82 7.97
C THR A 39 2.78 -4.87 8.54
N ILE A 40 3.17 -6.15 8.47
CA ILE A 40 2.30 -7.22 9.00
C ILE A 40 2.23 -7.16 10.53
N ARG A 41 3.29 -6.72 11.23
CA ARG A 41 3.18 -6.37 12.65
C ARG A 41 2.20 -5.21 12.89
N GLN A 42 2.17 -4.20 12.01
CA GLN A 42 1.21 -3.11 12.10
C GLN A 42 -0.23 -3.60 11.86
N LEU A 43 -0.46 -4.47 10.87
CA LEU A 43 -1.76 -5.07 10.60
C LEU A 43 -2.26 -5.90 11.79
N GLY A 44 -1.36 -6.61 12.48
CA GLY A 44 -1.67 -7.40 13.68
C GLY A 44 -2.26 -6.61 14.86
N GLN A 45 -2.19 -5.27 14.83
CA GLN A 45 -2.88 -4.42 15.81
C GLN A 45 -4.41 -4.37 15.61
N TYR A 46 -4.90 -4.70 14.41
CA TYR A 46 -6.30 -4.56 14.02
C TYR A 46 -7.03 -5.91 13.90
N ILE A 47 -6.29 -6.99 13.69
CA ILE A 47 -6.85 -8.34 13.54
C ILE A 47 -5.80 -9.40 13.89
N ASP A 48 -6.22 -10.45 14.57
CA ASP A 48 -5.42 -11.68 14.69
C ASP A 48 -5.43 -12.40 13.34
N LEU A 49 -4.24 -12.68 12.81
CA LEU A 49 -4.05 -13.26 11.47
C LEU A 49 -4.09 -14.79 11.45
N ASP A 50 -4.03 -15.45 12.60
CA ASP A 50 -3.97 -16.91 12.66
C ASP A 50 -5.26 -17.55 12.08
N GLY A 51 -5.07 -18.43 11.08
CA GLY A 51 -6.15 -19.09 10.35
C GLY A 51 -6.96 -18.21 9.39
N ARG A 52 -6.72 -16.90 9.31
CA ARG A 52 -7.46 -15.96 8.45
C ARG A 52 -7.11 -16.12 6.98
N VAL A 53 -8.08 -15.85 6.12
CA VAL A 53 -7.86 -15.75 4.66
C VAL A 53 -7.49 -14.31 4.32
N ALA A 54 -6.34 -14.11 3.71
CA ALA A 54 -5.85 -12.78 3.34
C ALA A 54 -5.50 -12.70 1.84
N ALA A 55 -6.02 -11.68 1.16
CA ALA A 55 -5.65 -11.34 -0.21
C ALA A 55 -4.74 -10.11 -0.22
N ASP A 56 -3.57 -10.23 -0.85
CA ASP A 56 -2.64 -9.14 -1.13
C ASP A 56 -2.88 -8.64 -2.56
N VAL A 57 -3.52 -7.49 -2.69
CA VAL A 57 -3.89 -6.89 -3.99
C VAL A 57 -2.73 -6.02 -4.49
N GLY A 58 -2.17 -6.40 -5.65
CA GLY A 58 -0.95 -5.80 -6.21
C GLY A 58 0.31 -6.26 -5.47
N GLY A 59 0.32 -7.50 -4.97
CA GLY A 59 1.40 -8.01 -4.10
C GLY A 59 2.70 -8.37 -4.84
N GLY A 60 2.72 -8.29 -6.17
CA GLY A 60 3.91 -8.56 -7.00
C GLY A 60 4.62 -9.86 -6.61
N PRO A 61 5.94 -9.80 -6.24
CA PRO A 61 6.74 -10.99 -5.89
C PRO A 61 6.35 -11.69 -4.58
N GLY A 62 5.29 -11.23 -3.88
CA GLY A 62 4.73 -11.88 -2.71
C GLY A 62 5.49 -11.67 -1.39
N PHE A 63 6.21 -10.57 -1.22
CA PHE A 63 6.88 -10.26 0.06
C PHE A 63 5.88 -10.19 1.23
N PHE A 64 4.74 -9.52 1.06
CA PHE A 64 3.71 -9.42 2.08
C PHE A 64 2.98 -10.74 2.29
N VAL A 65 2.71 -11.51 1.23
CA VAL A 65 2.10 -12.86 1.34
C VAL A 65 2.95 -13.77 2.22
N ARG A 66 4.28 -13.76 2.07
CA ARG A 66 5.19 -14.55 2.91
C ARG A 66 5.08 -14.16 4.39
N GLU A 67 5.03 -12.86 4.69
CA GLU A 67 4.91 -12.39 6.07
C GLU A 67 3.50 -12.64 6.66
N LEU A 68 2.44 -12.49 5.85
CA LEU A 68 1.07 -12.88 6.25
C LEU A 68 1.01 -14.36 6.62
N ARG A 69 1.63 -15.24 5.82
CA ARG A 69 1.69 -16.68 6.12
C ARG A 69 2.54 -16.99 7.37
N ARG A 70 3.64 -16.27 7.59
CA ARG A 70 4.44 -16.39 8.83
C ARG A 70 3.63 -16.00 10.07
N ALA A 71 2.70 -15.06 9.91
CA ALA A 71 1.76 -14.66 10.96
C ALA A 71 0.56 -15.62 11.12
N GLY A 72 0.51 -16.72 10.35
CA GLY A 72 -0.53 -17.76 10.46
C GLY A 72 -1.68 -17.61 9.46
N ALA A 73 -1.69 -16.61 8.61
CA ALA A 73 -2.75 -16.41 7.62
C ALA A 73 -2.64 -17.39 6.43
N ARG A 74 -3.77 -17.75 5.85
CA ARG A 74 -3.88 -18.38 4.53
C ARG A 74 -3.89 -17.27 3.49
N ALA A 75 -2.70 -16.82 3.07
CA ALA A 75 -2.54 -15.65 2.22
C ALA A 75 -2.21 -16.03 0.78
N PHE A 76 -2.70 -15.21 -0.15
CA PHE A 76 -2.42 -15.29 -1.58
C PHE A 76 -2.32 -13.88 -2.18
N CYS A 77 -1.70 -13.78 -3.36
CA CYS A 77 -1.52 -12.54 -4.10
C CYS A 77 -2.49 -12.46 -5.28
N VAL A 78 -3.00 -11.28 -5.56
CA VAL A 78 -3.67 -10.94 -6.83
C VAL A 78 -2.90 -9.81 -7.48
N ASP A 79 -2.37 -10.02 -8.68
CA ASP A 79 -1.66 -8.99 -9.44
C ASP A 79 -2.04 -9.03 -10.92
N VAL A 80 -2.01 -7.89 -11.59
CA VAL A 80 -2.34 -7.77 -13.02
C VAL A 80 -1.13 -8.08 -13.91
N ASP A 81 0.08 -8.01 -13.36
CA ASP A 81 1.33 -8.17 -14.10
C ASP A 81 1.99 -9.53 -13.77
N SER A 82 1.98 -10.43 -14.73
CA SER A 82 2.64 -11.73 -14.61
C SER A 82 4.16 -11.63 -14.46
N GLY A 83 4.76 -10.55 -14.97
CA GLY A 83 6.20 -10.28 -14.82
C GLY A 83 6.55 -9.88 -13.37
N GLU A 84 5.73 -9.04 -12.73
CA GLU A 84 5.90 -8.70 -11.32
C GLU A 84 5.68 -9.94 -10.42
N LEU A 85 4.69 -10.79 -10.72
CA LEU A 85 4.49 -12.06 -10.00
C LEU A 85 5.72 -12.97 -10.09
N ALA A 86 6.45 -12.94 -11.19
CA ALA A 86 7.63 -13.77 -11.47
C ALA A 86 8.95 -13.06 -11.14
N ALA A 87 8.95 -11.81 -10.67
CA ALA A 87 10.15 -10.98 -10.53
C ALA A 87 11.21 -11.55 -9.56
N MET A 88 10.82 -12.43 -8.65
CA MET A 88 11.72 -13.14 -7.72
C MET A 88 11.83 -14.65 -8.03
N GLY A 89 11.57 -15.04 -9.29
CA GLY A 89 11.59 -16.44 -9.74
C GLY A 89 10.18 -16.97 -10.00
N ARG A 90 9.94 -18.27 -9.74
CA ARG A 90 8.62 -18.86 -9.97
C ARG A 90 7.56 -18.18 -9.09
N PRO A 91 6.41 -17.76 -9.66
CA PRO A 91 5.31 -17.23 -8.88
C PRO A 91 4.91 -18.16 -7.75
N ASP A 92 4.53 -17.57 -6.62
CA ASP A 92 4.00 -18.32 -5.48
C ASP A 92 2.76 -19.13 -5.90
N SER A 93 2.62 -20.35 -5.41
CA SER A 93 1.53 -21.28 -5.75
C SER A 93 0.11 -20.73 -5.45
N GLY A 94 0.01 -19.67 -4.65
CA GLY A 94 -1.24 -18.96 -4.38
C GLY A 94 -1.43 -17.68 -5.19
N SER A 95 -0.53 -17.37 -6.15
CA SER A 95 -0.67 -16.16 -6.97
C SER A 95 -1.79 -16.29 -8.00
N VAL A 96 -2.61 -15.25 -8.14
CA VAL A 96 -3.73 -15.15 -9.06
C VAL A 96 -3.50 -13.96 -9.98
N LEU A 97 -3.58 -14.17 -11.29
CA LEU A 97 -3.56 -13.08 -12.27
C LEU A 97 -4.93 -12.42 -12.30
N GLY A 98 -4.99 -11.11 -11.97
CA GLY A 98 -6.26 -10.40 -11.90
C GLY A 98 -6.11 -8.90 -11.69
N SER A 99 -7.11 -8.14 -12.12
CA SER A 99 -7.13 -6.69 -11.99
C SER A 99 -7.65 -6.28 -10.61
N ALA A 100 -7.01 -5.29 -9.99
CA ALA A 100 -7.51 -4.65 -8.77
C ALA A 100 -8.84 -3.89 -8.99
N LEU A 101 -9.17 -3.56 -10.25
CA LEU A 101 -10.44 -2.91 -10.63
C LEU A 101 -11.62 -3.90 -10.76
N SER A 102 -11.33 -5.20 -10.81
CA SER A 102 -12.32 -6.29 -10.87
C SER A 102 -11.66 -7.54 -10.34
N LEU A 103 -11.63 -7.67 -9.02
CA LEU A 103 -10.95 -8.77 -8.35
C LEU A 103 -11.63 -10.11 -8.68
N PRO A 104 -10.88 -11.15 -9.09
CA PRO A 104 -11.43 -12.46 -9.43
C PRO A 104 -11.80 -13.28 -8.19
N LEU A 105 -12.49 -12.62 -7.26
CA LEU A 105 -12.90 -13.17 -5.97
C LEU A 105 -14.39 -12.89 -5.74
N ALA A 106 -15.08 -13.84 -5.13
CA ALA A 106 -16.45 -13.64 -4.69
C ALA A 106 -16.56 -12.54 -3.62
N SER A 107 -17.74 -11.93 -3.50
CA SER A 107 -18.02 -11.00 -2.42
C SER A 107 -17.89 -11.70 -1.07
N GLY A 108 -17.20 -11.08 -0.12
CA GLY A 108 -17.01 -11.64 1.22
C GLY A 108 -16.08 -12.87 1.29
N ALA A 109 -15.19 -13.05 0.32
CA ALA A 109 -14.32 -14.22 0.23
C ALA A 109 -13.15 -14.20 1.22
N VAL A 110 -12.72 -13.03 1.71
CA VAL A 110 -11.53 -12.90 2.54
C VAL A 110 -11.78 -12.21 3.86
N ASP A 111 -11.00 -12.57 4.88
CA ASP A 111 -11.00 -11.91 6.20
C ASP A 111 -10.24 -10.58 6.17
N VAL A 112 -9.17 -10.53 5.37
CA VAL A 112 -8.29 -9.39 5.22
C VAL A 112 -8.07 -9.12 3.73
N CYS A 113 -8.42 -7.94 3.28
CA CYS A 113 -8.00 -7.43 1.98
C CYS A 113 -6.89 -6.39 2.20
N PHE A 114 -5.70 -6.73 1.75
CA PHE A 114 -4.48 -5.97 1.98
C PHE A 114 -3.97 -5.36 0.66
N SER A 115 -3.43 -4.16 0.71
CA SER A 115 -2.69 -3.57 -0.41
C SER A 115 -1.68 -2.53 0.10
N SER A 116 -0.50 -2.50 -0.48
CA SER A 116 0.58 -1.60 -0.06
C SER A 116 1.35 -1.04 -1.24
N ASN A 117 1.30 0.29 -1.43
CA ASN A 117 1.96 1.03 -2.51
C ASN A 117 1.50 0.58 -3.91
N VAL A 118 0.20 0.41 -4.08
CA VAL A 118 -0.45 0.00 -5.34
C VAL A 118 -1.49 1.03 -5.78
N LEU A 119 -2.19 1.65 -4.84
CA LEU A 119 -3.33 2.53 -5.12
C LEU A 119 -2.96 3.68 -6.06
N GLU A 120 -1.74 4.23 -5.92
CA GLU A 120 -1.17 5.27 -6.79
C GLU A 120 -0.85 4.78 -8.21
N HIS A 121 -0.83 3.48 -8.45
CA HIS A 121 -0.58 2.88 -9.75
C HIS A 121 -1.85 2.46 -10.49
N VAL A 122 -3.01 2.66 -9.87
CA VAL A 122 -4.30 2.25 -10.42
C VAL A 122 -5.07 3.48 -10.96
N PRO A 123 -5.55 3.46 -12.22
CA PRO A 123 -6.19 4.63 -12.83
C PRO A 123 -7.48 5.04 -12.12
N ASP A 124 -8.26 4.11 -11.64
CA ASP A 124 -9.44 4.34 -10.80
C ASP A 124 -9.24 3.72 -9.41
N TRP A 125 -8.55 4.44 -8.56
CA TRP A 125 -8.30 3.98 -7.20
C TRP A 125 -9.60 3.81 -6.36
N ARG A 126 -10.70 4.51 -6.73
CA ARG A 126 -11.98 4.36 -6.04
C ARG A 126 -12.64 3.03 -6.36
N ALA A 127 -12.58 2.61 -7.62
CA ALA A 127 -13.04 1.29 -8.04
C ALA A 127 -12.23 0.18 -7.35
N MET A 128 -10.90 0.32 -7.26
CA MET A 128 -10.06 -0.61 -6.48
C MET A 128 -10.51 -0.69 -5.01
N MET A 129 -10.70 0.45 -4.35
CA MET A 129 -11.16 0.49 -2.96
C MET A 129 -12.53 -0.18 -2.79
N ALA A 130 -13.47 0.06 -3.72
CA ALA A 130 -14.79 -0.58 -3.70
C ALA A 130 -14.69 -2.10 -3.87
N GLU A 131 -13.83 -2.59 -4.75
CA GLU A 131 -13.57 -4.01 -4.94
C GLU A 131 -12.93 -4.65 -3.68
N MET A 132 -11.97 -3.97 -3.05
CA MET A 132 -11.40 -4.42 -1.78
C MET A 132 -12.47 -4.56 -0.69
N VAL A 133 -13.40 -3.59 -0.61
CA VAL A 133 -14.55 -3.67 0.31
C VAL A 133 -15.47 -4.83 -0.07
N ARG A 134 -15.80 -5.01 -1.36
CA ARG A 134 -16.69 -6.08 -1.83
C ARG A 134 -16.20 -7.47 -1.47
N VAL A 135 -14.89 -7.73 -1.71
CA VAL A 135 -14.32 -9.07 -1.47
C VAL A 135 -14.04 -9.37 0.00
N THR A 136 -13.95 -8.36 0.85
CA THR A 136 -13.78 -8.53 2.29
C THR A 136 -15.11 -8.98 2.90
N ARG A 137 -15.13 -9.95 3.81
CA ARG A 137 -16.32 -10.40 4.51
C ARG A 137 -16.82 -9.33 5.51
N PRO A 138 -18.08 -9.41 5.98
CA PRO A 138 -18.53 -8.61 7.11
C PRO A 138 -17.58 -8.73 8.31
N GLU A 139 -17.32 -7.61 9.00
CA GLU A 139 -16.35 -7.46 10.10
C GLU A 139 -14.88 -7.73 9.71
N GLY A 140 -14.58 -8.02 8.44
CA GLY A 140 -13.23 -8.16 7.92
C GLY A 140 -12.51 -6.83 7.78
N ILE A 141 -11.19 -6.87 7.68
CA ILE A 141 -10.31 -5.71 7.63
C ILE A 141 -9.84 -5.43 6.20
N ILE A 142 -9.95 -4.17 5.81
CA ILE A 142 -9.32 -3.62 4.61
C ILE A 142 -8.14 -2.76 5.08
N PHE A 143 -6.92 -3.15 4.68
CA PHE A 143 -5.69 -2.45 5.01
C PHE A 143 -5.06 -1.94 3.73
N VAL A 144 -5.10 -0.63 3.50
CA VAL A 144 -4.55 -0.04 2.28
C VAL A 144 -3.61 1.10 2.60
N ALA A 145 -2.41 1.04 2.02
CA ALA A 145 -1.41 2.07 2.17
C ALA A 145 -0.89 2.52 0.80
N PHE A 146 -0.69 3.80 0.62
CA PHE A 146 -0.23 4.37 -0.64
C PHE A 146 0.61 5.63 -0.45
N THR A 147 1.44 5.94 -1.44
CA THR A 147 2.22 7.17 -1.51
C THR A 147 1.38 8.26 -2.17
N ASN A 148 1.05 9.33 -1.44
CA ASN A 148 0.26 10.41 -2.01
C ASN A 148 1.09 11.31 -2.92
N TRP A 149 0.43 11.89 -3.95
CA TRP A 149 1.08 12.63 -5.03
C TRP A 149 1.94 13.81 -4.55
N LEU A 150 1.46 14.61 -3.60
CA LEU A 150 2.18 15.78 -3.10
C LEU A 150 3.20 15.46 -1.99
N SER A 151 3.45 14.21 -1.68
CA SER A 151 4.56 13.84 -0.80
C SER A 151 5.90 14.06 -1.50
N PRO A 152 7.02 14.19 -0.76
CA PRO A 152 8.35 14.30 -1.36
C PRO A 152 8.69 13.14 -2.33
N TRP A 153 8.04 12.00 -2.17
CA TRP A 153 8.27 10.77 -2.94
C TRP A 153 7.14 10.49 -3.95
N GLY A 154 6.11 11.35 -4.03
CA GLY A 154 4.92 11.13 -4.86
C GLY A 154 5.20 11.02 -6.35
N GLY A 155 6.26 11.63 -6.84
CA GLY A 155 6.72 11.49 -8.21
C GLY A 155 7.58 10.27 -8.48
N HIS A 156 7.81 9.40 -7.50
CA HIS A 156 8.75 8.28 -7.60
C HIS A 156 10.11 8.73 -8.18
N GLU A 157 10.61 8.13 -9.27
CA GLU A 157 11.89 8.47 -9.90
C GLU A 157 11.96 9.92 -10.40
N THR A 158 10.81 10.57 -10.58
CA THR A 158 10.75 11.96 -11.05
C THR A 158 10.76 12.97 -9.92
N SER A 159 10.75 12.53 -8.67
CA SER A 159 10.81 13.42 -7.48
C SER A 159 12.18 14.13 -7.42
N PRO A 160 12.22 15.38 -6.94
CA PRO A 160 11.08 16.23 -6.52
C PRO A 160 10.42 17.01 -7.67
N TRP A 161 10.79 16.76 -8.92
CA TRP A 161 10.38 17.54 -10.08
C TRP A 161 8.90 17.40 -10.44
N HIS A 162 8.22 16.38 -9.90
CA HIS A 162 6.77 16.16 -10.06
C HIS A 162 5.93 17.35 -9.55
N TYR A 163 6.45 18.18 -8.63
CA TYR A 163 5.80 19.41 -8.18
C TYR A 163 5.61 20.45 -9.29
N ALA A 164 6.47 20.42 -10.30
CA ALA A 164 6.37 21.30 -11.48
C ALA A 164 5.47 20.72 -12.59
N GLY A 165 4.83 19.55 -12.33
CA GLY A 165 3.96 18.86 -13.27
C GLY A 165 4.49 17.48 -13.65
N GLY A 166 3.61 16.46 -13.62
CA GLY A 166 4.00 15.06 -13.80
C GLY A 166 4.54 14.77 -15.20
N GLU A 167 3.92 15.30 -16.26
CA GLU A 167 4.39 15.10 -17.63
C GLU A 167 5.72 15.80 -17.89
N TRP A 168 5.87 17.05 -17.41
CA TRP A 168 7.12 17.79 -17.52
C TRP A 168 8.26 17.05 -16.79
N ALA A 169 8.00 16.55 -15.60
CA ALA A 169 8.98 15.79 -14.82
C ALA A 169 9.41 14.51 -15.52
N ALA A 170 8.46 13.78 -16.13
CA ALA A 170 8.75 12.58 -16.92
C ALA A 170 9.58 12.90 -18.16
N ALA A 171 9.25 13.97 -18.89
CA ALA A 171 10.04 14.44 -20.04
C ALA A 171 11.46 14.86 -19.63
N ARG A 172 11.59 15.59 -18.50
CA ARG A 172 12.89 15.95 -17.91
C ARG A 172 13.73 14.72 -17.56
N TYR A 173 13.11 13.73 -16.90
CA TYR A 173 13.77 12.46 -16.55
C TYR A 173 14.29 11.75 -17.81
N THR A 174 13.45 11.64 -18.84
CA THR A 174 13.81 10.98 -20.11
C THR A 174 14.99 11.69 -20.79
N ARG A 175 14.98 13.03 -20.84
CA ARG A 175 16.12 13.81 -21.39
C ARG A 175 17.41 13.59 -20.61
N ARG A 176 17.34 13.46 -19.29
CA ARG A 176 18.52 13.31 -18.43
C ARG A 176 19.10 11.89 -18.46
N HIS A 177 18.26 10.87 -18.55
CA HIS A 177 18.64 9.46 -18.37
C HIS A 177 18.59 8.63 -19.66
N GLY A 178 18.15 9.20 -20.78
CA GLY A 178 18.02 8.50 -22.07
C GLY A 178 16.91 7.43 -22.10
N ARG A 179 16.13 7.31 -21.03
CA ARG A 179 15.01 6.33 -20.91
C ARG A 179 13.85 6.94 -20.13
N ALA A 180 12.64 6.48 -20.42
CA ALA A 180 11.46 6.89 -19.66
C ALA A 180 11.53 6.40 -18.20
N PRO A 181 10.94 7.12 -17.21
CA PRO A 181 10.79 6.60 -15.87
C PRO A 181 9.87 5.35 -15.89
N LYS A 182 10.10 4.39 -14.96
CA LYS A 182 9.22 3.23 -14.80
C LYS A 182 7.81 3.69 -14.41
N ASN A 183 7.74 4.61 -13.46
CA ASN A 183 6.49 5.18 -12.94
C ASN A 183 6.16 6.48 -13.69
N ARG A 184 5.30 6.37 -14.74
CA ARG A 184 4.98 7.48 -15.62
C ARG A 184 3.61 8.07 -15.28
N PHE A 185 3.59 9.37 -14.98
CA PHE A 185 2.37 10.13 -14.73
C PHE A 185 1.30 9.91 -15.82
N GLY A 186 0.06 9.67 -15.41
CA GLY A 186 -1.08 9.43 -16.29
C GLY A 186 -1.08 8.07 -17.01
N ARG A 187 -0.09 7.20 -16.80
CA ARG A 187 -0.01 5.85 -17.38
C ARG A 187 0.13 4.72 -16.36
N SER A 188 1.10 4.85 -15.47
CA SER A 188 1.40 3.89 -14.39
C SER A 188 1.59 4.58 -13.04
N LEU A 189 1.33 5.89 -12.96
CA LEU A 189 1.35 6.68 -11.74
C LEU A 189 0.23 7.74 -11.82
N TYR A 190 -0.69 7.69 -10.88
CA TYR A 190 -1.88 8.55 -10.84
C TYR A 190 -1.91 9.36 -9.54
N PRO A 191 -2.33 10.64 -9.60
CA PRO A 191 -2.34 11.48 -8.40
C PRO A 191 -3.46 11.06 -7.44
N VAL A 192 -3.08 10.58 -6.28
CA VAL A 192 -4.00 10.33 -5.16
C VAL A 192 -3.66 11.31 -4.04
N SER A 193 -4.65 12.09 -3.57
CA SER A 193 -4.47 13.00 -2.45
C SER A 193 -4.95 12.38 -1.13
N VAL A 194 -4.29 12.76 -0.04
CA VAL A 194 -4.70 12.38 1.33
C VAL A 194 -6.14 12.82 1.59
N ALA A 195 -6.51 14.06 1.17
CA ALA A 195 -7.86 14.58 1.35
C ALA A 195 -8.93 13.74 0.64
N ALA A 196 -8.68 13.34 -0.61
CA ALA A 196 -9.63 12.55 -1.39
C ALA A 196 -9.80 11.15 -0.80
N ALA A 197 -8.71 10.51 -0.41
CA ALA A 197 -8.74 9.18 0.19
C ALA A 197 -9.43 9.16 1.57
N LEU A 198 -9.14 10.14 2.44
CA LEU A 198 -9.82 10.29 3.72
C LEU A 198 -11.31 10.58 3.56
N ARG A 199 -11.70 11.40 2.58
CA ARG A 199 -13.10 11.69 2.29
C ARG A 199 -13.84 10.44 1.85
N TRP A 200 -13.28 9.69 0.90
CA TRP A 200 -13.85 8.42 0.44
C TRP A 200 -14.01 7.43 1.60
N ALA A 201 -12.96 7.24 2.40
CA ALA A 201 -12.97 6.30 3.52
C ALA A 201 -14.00 6.64 4.62
N ARG A 202 -14.38 7.94 4.74
CA ARG A 202 -15.39 8.40 5.70
C ARG A 202 -16.81 8.40 5.14
N SER A 203 -16.97 8.42 3.81
CA SER A 203 -18.27 8.52 3.15
C SER A 203 -18.77 7.20 2.57
N THR A 204 -17.94 6.16 2.54
CA THR A 204 -18.38 4.84 2.07
C THR A 204 -19.39 4.24 3.04
N GLU A 205 -20.51 3.74 2.49
CA GLU A 205 -21.60 3.16 3.28
C GLU A 205 -21.33 1.70 3.68
N HIS A 206 -20.39 1.06 2.99
CA HIS A 206 -20.14 -0.38 3.13
C HIS A 206 -18.98 -0.73 4.08
N ALA A 207 -18.27 0.28 4.60
CA ALA A 207 -17.18 0.08 5.55
C ALA A 207 -17.01 1.29 6.47
N VAL A 208 -16.52 1.06 7.68
CA VAL A 208 -16.19 2.10 8.66
C VAL A 208 -14.69 2.31 8.70
N LEU A 209 -14.25 3.56 8.66
CA LEU A 209 -12.85 3.92 8.86
C LEU A 209 -12.47 3.68 10.34
N VAL A 210 -11.65 2.67 10.58
CA VAL A 210 -11.13 2.31 11.92
C VAL A 210 -9.94 3.18 12.29
N ASP A 211 -9.01 3.37 11.34
CA ASP A 211 -7.80 4.17 11.59
C ASP A 211 -7.28 4.82 10.29
N ALA A 212 -6.61 5.96 10.46
CA ALA A 212 -5.86 6.63 9.41
C ALA A 212 -4.57 7.19 9.99
N VAL A 213 -3.43 6.77 9.44
CA VAL A 213 -2.12 7.17 9.98
C VAL A 213 -1.12 7.55 8.89
N PRO A 214 -0.24 8.54 9.16
CA PRO A 214 0.98 8.72 8.37
C PRO A 214 1.90 7.52 8.62
N ARG A 215 1.87 6.52 7.72
CA ARG A 215 2.38 5.17 7.96
C ARG A 215 3.83 5.09 8.42
N TYR A 216 4.70 5.89 7.83
CA TYR A 216 6.14 5.84 8.09
C TYR A 216 6.61 6.82 9.17
N LEU A 217 5.70 7.66 9.65
CA LEU A 217 6.00 8.66 10.67
C LEU A 217 5.68 8.14 12.08
N PRO A 218 6.25 8.76 13.12
CA PRO A 218 5.91 8.42 14.51
C PRO A 218 4.43 8.66 14.81
N GLY A 219 3.85 7.89 15.74
CA GLY A 219 2.42 7.94 16.05
C GLY A 219 1.91 9.30 16.53
N TRP A 220 2.77 10.12 17.16
CA TRP A 220 2.42 11.49 17.58
C TRP A 220 2.16 12.45 16.40
N THR A 221 2.53 12.08 15.17
CA THR A 221 2.27 12.88 13.96
C THR A 221 0.83 12.70 13.41
N ARG A 222 0.00 11.83 13.97
CA ARG A 222 -1.40 11.63 13.55
C ARG A 222 -2.21 12.91 13.41
N PRO A 223 -2.08 13.94 14.28
CA PRO A 223 -2.79 15.20 14.11
C PRO A 223 -2.50 15.94 12.79
N LEU A 224 -1.38 15.64 12.12
CA LEU A 224 -1.05 16.16 10.79
C LEU A 224 -2.19 15.93 9.77
N LEU A 225 -2.90 14.81 9.86
CA LEU A 225 -4.02 14.48 8.96
C LEU A 225 -5.22 15.44 9.10
N ARG A 226 -5.29 16.22 10.18
CA ARG A 226 -6.32 17.24 10.41
C ARG A 226 -5.98 18.58 9.75
N LEU A 227 -4.73 18.81 9.35
CA LEU A 227 -4.25 20.05 8.77
C LEU A 227 -4.35 19.97 7.23
N PRO A 228 -5.29 20.68 6.58
CA PRO A 228 -5.66 20.43 5.17
C PRO A 228 -4.49 20.46 4.20
N THR A 229 -3.65 21.48 4.22
CA THR A 229 -2.51 21.59 3.30
C THR A 229 -1.33 20.74 3.75
N ALA A 230 -0.99 20.80 5.04
CA ALA A 230 0.18 20.12 5.59
C ALA A 230 0.10 18.59 5.39
N ARG A 231 -1.08 17.98 5.53
CA ARG A 231 -1.28 16.55 5.33
C ARG A 231 -0.87 16.07 3.93
N GLU A 232 -1.04 16.90 2.89
CA GLU A 232 -0.69 16.52 1.52
C GLU A 232 0.82 16.45 1.31
N PHE A 233 1.60 17.31 1.96
CA PHE A 233 3.06 17.38 1.78
C PHE A 233 3.83 16.51 2.78
N PHE A 234 3.36 16.41 4.01
CA PHE A 234 4.09 15.76 5.10
C PHE A 234 3.61 14.33 5.42
N THR A 235 2.48 13.90 4.91
CA THR A 235 2.09 12.48 4.97
C THR A 235 2.73 11.75 3.79
N TRP A 236 3.90 11.18 3.99
CA TRP A 236 4.65 10.55 2.90
C TRP A 236 3.95 9.32 2.34
N ASN A 237 3.32 8.55 3.21
CA ASN A 237 2.49 7.42 2.86
C ASN A 237 1.30 7.39 3.81
N LEU A 238 0.09 7.34 3.26
CA LEU A 238 -1.13 7.24 4.06
C LEU A 238 -1.54 5.77 4.18
N LEU A 239 -1.72 5.32 5.41
CA LEU A 239 -2.41 4.08 5.72
C LEU A 239 -3.85 4.38 6.09
N LEU A 240 -4.79 3.67 5.48
CA LEU A 240 -6.20 3.58 5.85
C LEU A 240 -6.50 2.16 6.29
N VAL A 241 -7.15 2.03 7.43
CA VAL A 241 -7.68 0.75 7.91
C VAL A 241 -9.20 0.88 8.03
N LEU A 242 -9.92 0.06 7.28
CA LEU A 242 -11.37 0.04 7.32
C LEU A 242 -11.85 -1.33 7.80
N ARG A 243 -13.04 -1.37 8.37
CA ARG A 243 -13.77 -2.59 8.69
C ARG A 243 -15.03 -2.62 7.85
N ARG A 244 -15.27 -3.71 7.14
CA ARG A 244 -16.51 -3.88 6.37
C ARG A 244 -17.71 -3.97 7.32
N ASN A 245 -18.78 -3.25 6.97
CA ASN A 245 -20.06 -3.35 7.69
C ASN A 245 -20.68 -4.75 7.54
N GLY A 246 -21.47 -5.16 8.55
CA GLY A 246 -22.23 -6.39 8.53
C GLY A 246 -23.38 -6.39 7.51
#